data_0a638eaeca731c05d4e57298bb3cab83
#
_entry.id   0a638eaeca731c05d4e57298bb3cab83
#
_cell.length_a   1.000
_cell.length_b   1.000
_cell.length_c   1.000
_cell.angle_alpha   90.00
_cell.angle_beta   90.00
_cell.angle_gamma   90.00
#
_symmetry.space_group_name_H-M   'P 1'
#
loop_
_entity.id
_entity.type
_entity.pdbx_description
1 polymer ?
#
loop_
_entity_poly.entity_id
_entity_poly.type
_entity_poly.pdbx_seq_one_letter_code
_entity_poly.pdbx_strand_id
1 'polypeptide(L)'
;MNNNRTLLRILLVITFISAGLSTLVYLTMGIMLPTVQEYYAANPTVLPEQFATAMQRMFEVSQTYYIGCSLLYAAEVLGAAFMWNLRAAGFHCYTLARLLLLVMPLLFLGRGFVSIGDIMFAVLFIFIYWSLLRQMGAFEKKDDSTPTDNTDVA
;
A
#
# COMPACT_ATOMS: atom_id res chain seq x y z
N MET A 1 -4.51 1.91 -28.34
CA MET A 1 -3.47 2.31 -27.37
C MET A 1 -3.95 3.27 -26.27
N ASN A 2 -4.95 4.13 -26.49
CA ASN A 2 -5.42 5.08 -25.45
C ASN A 2 -6.15 4.43 -24.26
N ASN A 3 -6.87 3.33 -24.47
CA ASN A 3 -7.68 2.69 -23.42
C ASN A 3 -6.85 2.18 -22.23
N ASN A 4 -5.67 1.58 -22.48
CA ASN A 4 -4.86 1.01 -21.40
C ASN A 4 -4.25 2.10 -20.50
N ARG A 5 -3.87 3.25 -21.06
CA ARG A 5 -3.40 4.39 -20.25
C ARG A 5 -4.52 5.00 -19.41
N THR A 6 -5.72 5.09 -19.96
CA THR A 6 -6.89 5.58 -19.23
C THR A 6 -7.25 4.62 -18.10
N LEU A 7 -7.27 3.32 -18.36
CA LEU A 7 -7.55 2.29 -17.34
C LEU A 7 -6.50 2.32 -16.23
N LEU A 8 -5.21 2.38 -16.57
CA LEU A 8 -4.15 2.50 -15.57
C LEU A 8 -4.33 3.74 -14.68
N ARG A 9 -4.61 4.91 -15.28
CA ARG A 9 -4.82 6.14 -14.52
C ARG A 9 -6.00 6.06 -13.57
N ILE A 10 -7.12 5.48 -14.02
CA ILE A 10 -8.30 5.28 -13.15
C ILE A 10 -7.94 4.39 -11.96
N LEU A 11 -7.28 3.26 -12.20
CA LEU A 11 -6.85 2.34 -11.13
C LEU A 11 -5.86 3.00 -10.17
N LEU A 12 -4.91 3.79 -10.68
CA LEU A 12 -3.96 4.52 -9.86
C LEU A 12 -4.65 5.57 -8.99
N VAL A 13 -5.65 6.29 -9.52
CA VAL A 13 -6.44 7.26 -8.72
C VAL A 13 -7.17 6.55 -7.59
N ILE A 14 -7.79 5.41 -7.85
CA ILE A 14 -8.45 4.59 -6.82
C ILE A 14 -7.43 4.16 -5.76
N THR A 15 -6.25 3.70 -6.18
CA THR A 15 -5.18 3.32 -5.26
C THR A 15 -4.67 4.52 -4.45
N PHE A 16 -4.49 5.69 -5.06
CA PHE A 16 -4.10 6.92 -4.34
C PHE A 16 -5.10 7.29 -3.25
N ILE A 17 -6.39 7.25 -3.56
CA ILE A 17 -7.45 7.59 -2.60
C ILE A 17 -7.48 6.55 -1.47
N SER A 18 -7.51 5.27 -1.80
CA SER A 18 -7.62 4.21 -0.78
C SER A 18 -6.37 4.09 0.08
N ALA A 19 -5.18 4.04 -0.51
CA ALA A 19 -3.93 3.95 0.24
C ALA A 19 -3.61 5.25 1.00
N GLY A 20 -3.90 6.43 0.42
CA GLY A 20 -3.74 7.71 1.10
C GLY A 20 -4.65 7.83 2.32
N LEU A 21 -5.93 7.47 2.18
CA LEU A 21 -6.86 7.44 3.31
C LEU A 21 -6.42 6.44 4.38
N SER A 22 -6.01 5.24 3.98
CA SER A 22 -5.49 4.22 4.91
C SER A 22 -4.25 4.72 5.64
N THR A 23 -3.32 5.40 4.95
CA THR A 23 -2.14 6.02 5.59
C THR A 23 -2.56 6.95 6.73
N LEU A 24 -3.52 7.84 6.48
CA LEU A 24 -4.00 8.79 7.49
C LEU A 24 -4.70 8.08 8.65
N VAL A 25 -5.56 7.11 8.36
CA VAL A 25 -6.28 6.35 9.40
C VAL A 25 -5.31 5.61 10.30
N TYR A 26 -4.38 4.85 9.73
CA TYR A 26 -3.41 4.07 10.51
C TYR A 26 -2.43 4.97 11.27
N LEU A 27 -2.01 6.10 10.68
CA LEU A 27 -1.16 7.08 11.36
C LEU A 27 -1.87 7.70 12.56
N THR A 28 -3.12 8.14 12.37
CA THR A 28 -3.93 8.72 13.44
C THR A 28 -4.15 7.71 14.57
N MET A 29 -4.51 6.46 14.23
CA MET A 29 -4.65 5.39 15.21
C MET A 29 -3.35 5.14 15.97
N GLY A 30 -2.21 5.06 15.27
CA GLY A 30 -0.91 4.85 15.90
C GLY A 30 -0.52 5.98 16.87
N ILE A 31 -0.82 7.23 16.53
CA ILE A 31 -0.50 8.39 17.39
C ILE A 31 -1.45 8.47 18.58
N MET A 32 -2.75 8.26 18.35
CA MET A 32 -3.78 8.44 19.38
C MET A 32 -3.93 7.24 20.31
N LEU A 33 -3.45 6.06 19.92
CA LEU A 33 -3.64 4.82 20.68
C LEU A 33 -3.24 4.94 22.16
N PRO A 34 -2.07 5.47 22.56
CA PRO A 34 -1.69 5.59 23.97
C PRO A 34 -2.66 6.48 24.76
N THR A 35 -3.04 7.64 24.21
CA THR A 35 -3.97 8.58 24.84
C THR A 35 -5.35 7.97 25.03
N VAL A 36 -5.81 7.22 24.02
CA VAL A 36 -7.12 6.55 24.06
C VAL A 36 -7.11 5.41 25.09
N GLN A 37 -6.02 4.62 25.15
CA GLN A 37 -5.84 3.57 26.16
C GLN A 37 -5.89 4.15 27.59
N GLU A 38 -5.18 5.25 27.84
CA GLU A 38 -5.14 5.93 29.14
C GLU A 38 -6.54 6.46 29.53
N TYR A 39 -7.24 7.09 28.59
CA TYR A 39 -8.59 7.60 28.82
C TYR A 39 -9.57 6.48 29.20
N TYR A 40 -9.56 5.35 28.52
CA TYR A 40 -10.45 4.23 28.82
C TYR A 40 -10.04 3.47 30.09
N ALA A 41 -8.76 3.42 30.42
CA ALA A 41 -8.31 2.87 31.69
C ALA A 41 -8.83 3.68 32.89
N ALA A 42 -8.91 5.01 32.73
CA ALA A 42 -9.45 5.92 33.75
C ALA A 42 -10.99 5.91 33.81
N ASN A 43 -11.67 5.55 32.71
CA ASN A 43 -13.14 5.63 32.59
C ASN A 43 -13.74 4.33 32.00
N PRO A 44 -13.71 3.20 32.73
CA PRO A 44 -14.11 1.89 32.20
C PRO A 44 -15.60 1.78 31.83
N THR A 45 -16.45 2.66 32.35
CA THR A 45 -17.92 2.63 32.14
C THR A 45 -18.38 3.42 30.91
N VAL A 46 -17.48 4.12 30.20
CA VAL A 46 -17.86 4.97 29.07
C VAL A 46 -18.20 4.16 27.80
N LEU A 47 -17.67 2.92 27.69
CA LEU A 47 -17.97 2.06 26.56
C LEU A 47 -19.20 1.20 26.79
N PRO A 48 -20.17 1.21 25.85
CA PRO A 48 -21.23 0.19 25.85
C PRO A 48 -20.61 -1.21 25.74
N GLU A 49 -21.15 -2.18 26.48
CA GLU A 49 -20.62 -3.55 26.59
C GLU A 49 -20.39 -4.20 25.20
N GLN A 50 -21.28 -3.93 24.26
CA GLN A 50 -21.19 -4.45 22.88
C GLN A 50 -19.93 -4.01 22.11
N PHE A 51 -19.36 -2.85 22.47
CA PHE A 51 -18.13 -2.32 21.85
C PHE A 51 -16.88 -2.59 22.68
N ALA A 52 -17.03 -2.90 23.96
CA ALA A 52 -15.92 -3.10 24.90
C ALA A 52 -14.94 -4.18 24.40
N THR A 53 -15.46 -5.33 23.94
CA THR A 53 -14.63 -6.43 23.44
C THR A 53 -13.85 -6.06 22.16
N ALA A 54 -14.49 -5.33 21.23
CA ALA A 54 -13.83 -4.92 19.99
C ALA A 54 -12.72 -3.88 20.25
N MET A 55 -13.02 -2.92 21.12
CA MET A 55 -12.05 -1.89 21.52
C MET A 55 -10.88 -2.48 22.32
N GLN A 56 -11.14 -3.42 23.21
CA GLN A 56 -10.09 -4.10 23.96
C GLN A 56 -9.12 -4.82 23.03
N ARG A 57 -9.61 -5.52 22.00
CA ARG A 57 -8.75 -6.15 20.99
C ARG A 57 -7.91 -5.13 20.21
N MET A 58 -8.48 -3.96 19.91
CA MET A 58 -7.71 -2.87 19.26
C MET A 58 -6.61 -2.33 20.17
N PHE A 59 -6.84 -2.27 21.49
CA PHE A 59 -5.87 -1.80 22.47
C PHE A 59 -4.74 -2.83 22.75
N GLU A 60 -5.00 -4.12 22.54
CA GLU A 60 -3.99 -5.18 22.65
C GLU A 60 -2.97 -5.11 21.52
N VAL A 61 -3.30 -4.43 20.41
CA VAL A 61 -2.41 -4.30 19.25
C VAL A 61 -1.34 -3.23 19.54
N SER A 62 -0.09 -3.59 19.30
CA SER A 62 1.03 -2.68 19.49
C SER A 62 0.91 -1.42 18.61
N GLN A 63 1.26 -0.26 19.18
CA GLN A 63 1.38 1.00 18.42
C GLN A 63 2.26 0.85 17.17
N THR A 64 3.32 0.04 17.27
CA THR A 64 4.25 -0.25 16.16
C THR A 64 3.55 -0.84 14.94
N TYR A 65 2.49 -1.65 15.14
CA TYR A 65 1.70 -2.20 14.05
C TYR A 65 1.03 -1.08 13.24
N TYR A 66 0.36 -0.14 13.90
CA TYR A 66 -0.35 0.94 13.22
C TYR A 66 0.60 1.87 12.47
N ILE A 67 1.72 2.23 13.10
CA ILE A 67 2.76 3.07 12.45
C ILE A 67 3.38 2.31 11.28
N GLY A 68 3.71 1.02 11.44
CA GLY A 68 4.26 0.19 10.38
C GLY A 68 3.31 0.07 9.17
N CYS A 69 2.02 -0.18 9.41
CA CYS A 69 1.01 -0.20 8.35
C CYS A 69 0.88 1.16 7.65
N SER A 70 0.90 2.27 8.40
CA SER A 70 0.87 3.62 7.81
C SER A 70 2.04 3.87 6.87
N LEU A 71 3.26 3.49 7.25
CA LEU A 71 4.45 3.62 6.40
C LEU A 71 4.35 2.76 5.13
N LEU A 72 3.81 1.54 5.25
CA LEU A 72 3.61 0.66 4.10
C LEU A 72 2.54 1.20 3.14
N TYR A 73 1.43 1.74 3.64
CA TYR A 73 0.45 2.42 2.79
C TYR A 73 1.01 3.68 2.12
N ALA A 74 1.86 4.45 2.82
CA ALA A 74 2.58 5.57 2.21
C ALA A 74 3.54 5.08 1.09
N ALA A 75 4.20 3.95 1.27
CA ALA A 75 5.01 3.32 0.22
C ALA A 75 4.17 2.86 -0.97
N GLU A 76 2.93 2.37 -0.78
CA GLU A 76 1.99 2.09 -1.87
C GLU A 76 1.65 3.37 -2.67
N VAL A 77 1.40 4.49 -1.98
CA VAL A 77 1.15 5.79 -2.63
C VAL A 77 2.35 6.22 -3.48
N LEU A 78 3.57 6.10 -2.94
CA LEU A 78 4.79 6.40 -3.69
C LEU A 78 4.97 5.46 -4.89
N GLY A 79 4.71 4.17 -4.71
CA GLY A 79 4.72 3.18 -5.80
C GLY A 79 3.75 3.56 -6.92
N ALA A 80 2.52 3.95 -6.56
CA ALA A 80 1.51 4.42 -7.49
C ALA A 80 1.95 5.71 -8.22
N ALA A 81 2.60 6.64 -7.53
CA ALA A 81 3.15 7.87 -8.12
C ALA A 81 4.24 7.57 -9.18
N PHE A 82 5.12 6.61 -8.91
CA PHE A 82 6.11 6.17 -9.90
C PHE A 82 5.49 5.44 -11.08
N MET A 83 4.45 4.61 -10.86
CA MET A 83 3.71 3.95 -11.94
C MET A 83 2.96 4.96 -12.82
N TRP A 84 2.52 6.10 -12.28
CA TRP A 84 1.92 7.17 -13.06
C TRP A 84 2.84 7.67 -14.17
N ASN A 85 4.15 7.69 -13.90
CA ASN A 85 5.20 8.04 -14.83
C ASN A 85 5.78 6.82 -15.62
N LEU A 86 5.07 5.69 -15.62
CA LEU A 86 5.46 4.44 -16.28
C LEU A 86 6.84 3.90 -15.84
N ARG A 87 7.24 4.17 -14.59
CA ARG A 87 8.50 3.64 -14.04
C ARG A 87 8.29 2.26 -13.46
N ALA A 88 9.04 1.27 -13.93
CA ALA A 88 8.99 -0.11 -13.42
C ALA A 88 9.28 -0.20 -11.90
N ALA A 89 10.15 0.68 -11.39
CA ALA A 89 10.45 0.76 -9.96
C ALA A 89 9.20 1.00 -9.10
N GLY A 90 8.20 1.74 -9.62
CA GLY A 90 6.92 1.97 -8.94
C GLY A 90 6.15 0.68 -8.70
N PHE A 91 6.13 -0.21 -9.70
CA PHE A 91 5.48 -1.52 -9.57
C PHE A 91 6.14 -2.39 -8.50
N HIS A 92 7.48 -2.42 -8.44
CA HIS A 92 8.19 -3.20 -7.43
C HIS A 92 7.95 -2.64 -6.02
N CYS A 93 7.97 -1.31 -5.86
CA CYS A 93 7.69 -0.64 -4.59
C CYS A 93 6.26 -0.95 -4.11
N TYR A 94 5.26 -0.80 -4.99
CA TYR A 94 3.86 -1.12 -4.71
C TYR A 94 3.68 -2.58 -4.31
N THR A 95 4.23 -3.51 -5.10
CA THR A 95 4.10 -4.95 -4.87
C THR A 95 4.72 -5.35 -3.53
N LEU A 96 5.92 -4.84 -3.23
CA LEU A 96 6.61 -5.13 -1.97
C LEU A 96 5.79 -4.60 -0.78
N ALA A 97 5.34 -3.35 -0.84
CA ALA A 97 4.52 -2.75 0.22
C ALA A 97 3.22 -3.55 0.43
N ARG A 98 2.55 -3.96 -0.66
CA ARG A 98 1.31 -4.75 -0.60
C ARG A 98 1.51 -6.12 0.02
N LEU A 99 2.60 -6.82 -0.33
CA LEU A 99 2.94 -8.11 0.28
C LEU A 99 3.27 -7.97 1.77
N LEU A 100 4.02 -6.94 2.15
CA LEU A 100 4.32 -6.66 3.55
C LEU A 100 3.06 -6.34 4.36
N LEU A 101 2.10 -5.59 3.78
CA LEU A 101 0.81 -5.33 4.42
C LEU A 101 -0.01 -6.60 4.69
N LEU A 102 0.12 -7.65 3.86
CA LEU A 102 -0.50 -8.97 4.14
C LEU A 102 0.22 -9.72 5.26
N VAL A 103 1.54 -9.51 5.42
CA VAL A 103 2.34 -10.17 6.45
C VAL A 103 2.18 -9.49 7.82
N MET A 104 1.98 -8.17 7.86
CA MET A 104 1.85 -7.42 9.12
C MET A 104 0.77 -7.98 10.07
N PRO A 105 -0.49 -8.24 9.64
CA PRO A 105 -1.48 -8.85 10.51
C PRO A 105 -1.08 -10.24 11.01
N LEU A 106 -0.39 -11.04 10.18
CA LEU A 106 0.08 -12.37 10.58
C LEU A 106 1.09 -12.31 11.73
N LEU A 107 1.96 -11.29 11.72
CA LEU A 107 3.01 -11.11 12.73
C LEU A 107 2.45 -10.56 14.05
N PHE A 108 1.51 -9.62 13.98
CA PHE A 108 1.03 -8.88 15.16
C PHE A 108 -0.30 -9.39 15.72
N LEU A 109 -1.19 -9.93 14.88
CA LEU A 109 -2.55 -10.32 15.24
C LEU A 109 -2.78 -11.83 15.15
N GLY A 110 -1.91 -12.56 14.44
CA GLY A 110 -2.02 -13.99 14.22
C GLY A 110 -2.83 -14.39 12.99
N ARG A 111 -2.88 -15.73 12.73
CA ARG A 111 -3.41 -16.28 11.47
C ARG A 111 -4.89 -16.02 11.18
N GLY A 112 -5.69 -15.66 12.19
CA GLY A 112 -7.14 -15.45 12.02
C GLY A 112 -7.54 -14.10 11.43
N PHE A 113 -6.61 -13.15 11.29
CA PHE A 113 -6.90 -11.78 10.90
C PHE A 113 -6.65 -11.46 9.42
N VAL A 114 -6.07 -12.38 8.67
CA VAL A 114 -5.89 -12.23 7.22
C VAL A 114 -7.08 -12.85 6.52
N SER A 115 -7.87 -12.03 5.85
CA SER A 115 -8.97 -12.49 5.02
C SER A 115 -8.45 -13.08 3.69
N ILE A 116 -9.06 -14.18 3.25
CA ILE A 116 -8.81 -14.72 1.90
C ILE A 116 -9.11 -13.65 0.83
N GLY A 117 -10.12 -12.80 1.09
CA GLY A 117 -10.45 -11.67 0.24
C GLY A 117 -9.28 -10.68 0.06
N ASP A 118 -8.57 -10.34 1.15
CA ASP A 118 -7.43 -9.42 1.08
C ASP A 118 -6.30 -9.98 0.22
N ILE A 119 -6.04 -11.27 0.33
CA ILE A 119 -5.04 -11.97 -0.51
C ILE A 119 -5.47 -11.94 -1.97
N MET A 120 -6.74 -12.28 -2.26
CA MET A 120 -7.26 -12.27 -3.63
C MET A 120 -7.20 -10.87 -4.25
N PHE A 121 -7.60 -9.83 -3.52
CA PHE A 121 -7.51 -8.46 -3.99
C PHE A 121 -6.06 -8.03 -4.24
N ALA A 122 -5.14 -8.36 -3.34
CA ALA A 122 -3.73 -8.04 -3.52
C ALA A 122 -3.17 -8.68 -4.79
N VAL A 123 -3.40 -9.98 -4.99
CA VAL A 123 -2.94 -10.71 -6.19
C VAL A 123 -3.58 -10.14 -7.46
N LEU A 124 -4.88 -9.86 -7.43
CA LEU A 124 -5.61 -9.29 -8.56
C LEU A 124 -5.03 -7.93 -8.99
N PHE A 125 -4.84 -7.01 -8.04
CA PHE A 125 -4.29 -5.69 -8.34
C PHE A 125 -2.84 -5.75 -8.85
N ILE A 126 -2.00 -6.60 -8.24
CA ILE A 126 -0.62 -6.81 -8.69
C ILE A 126 -0.62 -7.33 -10.13
N PHE A 127 -1.48 -8.30 -10.46
CA PHE A 127 -1.58 -8.87 -11.80
C PHE A 127 -2.07 -7.85 -12.83
N ILE A 128 -3.08 -7.05 -12.50
CA ILE A 128 -3.61 -6.00 -13.38
C ILE A 128 -2.53 -4.95 -13.66
N TYR A 129 -1.85 -4.45 -12.64
CA TYR A 129 -0.79 -3.45 -12.82
C TYR A 129 0.38 -4.00 -13.62
N TRP A 130 0.81 -5.24 -13.34
CA TRP A 130 1.84 -5.90 -14.13
C TRP A 130 1.47 -6.03 -15.61
N SER A 131 0.25 -6.48 -15.89
CA SER A 131 -0.26 -6.63 -17.26
C SER A 131 -0.31 -5.30 -18.01
N LEU A 132 -0.86 -4.26 -17.38
CA LEU A 132 -0.97 -2.93 -18.00
C LEU A 132 0.41 -2.28 -18.25
N LEU A 133 1.31 -2.34 -17.28
CA LEU A 133 2.66 -1.79 -17.40
C LEU A 133 3.49 -2.52 -18.45
N ARG A 134 3.34 -3.85 -18.52
CA ARG A 134 4.00 -4.66 -19.56
C ARG A 134 3.52 -4.29 -20.96
N GLN A 135 2.20 -4.13 -21.17
CA GLN A 135 1.63 -3.73 -22.45
C GLN A 135 2.04 -2.32 -22.88
N MET A 136 2.44 -1.47 -21.93
CA MET A 136 2.91 -0.11 -22.19
C MET A 136 4.43 0.01 -22.29
N GLY A 137 5.18 -1.09 -22.26
CA GLY A 137 6.65 -1.10 -22.40
C GLY A 137 7.40 -0.53 -21.19
N ALA A 138 6.75 -0.47 -20.00
CA ALA A 138 7.39 0.10 -18.81
C ALA A 138 8.58 -0.72 -18.29
N PHE A 139 8.69 -1.98 -18.72
CA PHE A 139 9.78 -2.92 -18.37
C PHE A 139 10.83 -3.03 -19.47
N GLU A 140 10.64 -2.40 -20.62
CA GLU A 140 11.65 -2.36 -21.68
C GLU A 140 12.79 -1.43 -21.25
N LYS A 141 13.99 -1.99 -21.20
CA LYS A 141 15.20 -1.24 -20.94
C LYS A 141 15.42 -0.31 -22.12
N LYS A 142 15.40 0.98 -21.91
CA LYS A 142 15.82 1.94 -22.93
C LYS A 142 17.33 1.75 -23.10
N ASP A 143 17.73 1.00 -24.12
CA ASP A 143 19.13 0.89 -24.51
C ASP A 143 19.58 2.24 -25.08
N ASP A 144 20.09 3.10 -24.19
CA ASP A 144 20.78 4.36 -24.53
C ASP A 144 22.24 4.06 -24.99
N SER A 145 22.46 2.98 -25.72
CA SER A 145 23.75 2.65 -26.31
C SER A 145 23.68 2.65 -27.83
N THR A 146 23.48 3.81 -28.42
CA THR A 146 23.98 4.04 -29.76
C THR A 146 25.00 5.17 -29.65
N PRO A 147 26.29 4.85 -29.58
CA PRO A 147 27.30 5.84 -29.93
C PRO A 147 27.10 6.11 -31.42
N THR A 148 26.67 7.31 -31.77
CA THR A 148 26.84 7.84 -33.12
C THR A 148 28.32 7.99 -33.35
N ASP A 149 28.93 6.91 -33.88
CA ASP A 149 30.23 6.98 -34.49
C ASP A 149 30.09 7.80 -35.80
N ASN A 150 30.25 9.11 -35.68
CA ASN A 150 30.45 10.02 -36.80
C ASN A 150 31.94 10.08 -37.08
N THR A 151 32.51 9.02 -37.61
CA THR A 151 33.78 9.03 -38.31
C THR A 151 33.53 8.90 -39.80
N ASP A 152 33.08 9.99 -40.42
CA ASP A 152 33.25 10.22 -41.85
C ASP A 152 33.77 11.63 -42.04
N VAL A 153 35.10 11.74 -41.89
CA VAL A 153 35.88 12.86 -42.46
C VAL A 153 37.07 12.23 -43.17
N ALA A 154 36.99 12.17 -44.48
CA ALA A 154 38.12 12.17 -45.38
C ALA A 154 37.78 12.93 -46.65
#